data_7083f0c751fc35e5c05747c7f4f6c102
#
_entry.id   7083f0c751fc35e5c05747c7f4f6c102
#
_cell.length_a   1.000
_cell.length_b   1.000
_cell.length_c   1.000
_cell.angle_alpha   90.00
_cell.angle_beta   90.00
_cell.angle_gamma   90.00
#
_symmetry.space_group_name_H-M   'P 1'
#
loop_
_entity.id
_entity.type
_entity.pdbx_description
1 polymer ?
#
loop_
_entity_poly.entity_id
_entity_poly.type
_entity_poly.pdbx_seq_one_letter_code
_entity_poly.pdbx_strand_id
1 'polypeptide(L)'
;MLFSKIVSVAALATLSSALPTPTDDSVVRRDGGGVTIINNLDSTVYAWSVTDRVSDMHTLSAGGGNYQEGWRTNDNGGGISIKLSTTQEQKDVLQFEYTQNDDTIYWDMSCIDMSPDSVFTKNGFAVEPSHITETCPSVNCHAGDTHCAEAYLQPKDDHATHGCPIDTTFTLRIGN
;
A
#
# COMPACT_ATOMS: atom_id res chain seq x y z
N MET A 1 27.23 38.06 -76.41
CA MET A 1 26.99 36.71 -75.87
C MET A 1 27.23 36.78 -74.35
N LEU A 2 26.18 36.90 -73.57
CA LEU A 2 26.26 36.89 -72.10
C LEU A 2 25.68 35.57 -71.61
N PHE A 3 26.54 34.76 -70.97
CA PHE A 3 26.11 33.56 -70.27
C PHE A 3 25.71 33.88 -68.86
N SER A 4 24.43 33.80 -68.54
CA SER A 4 23.89 33.91 -67.18
C SER A 4 24.08 32.60 -66.45
N LYS A 5 24.80 32.59 -65.34
CA LYS A 5 24.95 31.42 -64.45
C LYS A 5 23.82 31.49 -63.43
N ILE A 6 22.95 30.50 -63.43
CA ILE A 6 21.95 30.27 -62.44
C ILE A 6 22.62 29.50 -61.27
N VAL A 7 22.67 30.10 -60.11
CA VAL A 7 23.12 29.44 -58.88
C VAL A 7 21.88 28.91 -58.16
N SER A 8 21.74 27.60 -58.12
CA SER A 8 20.69 26.92 -57.37
C SER A 8 21.16 26.77 -55.90
N VAL A 9 20.44 27.44 -55.00
CA VAL A 9 20.60 27.28 -53.56
C VAL A 9 19.70 26.15 -53.10
N ALA A 10 20.30 25.04 -52.72
CA ALA A 10 19.61 23.91 -52.07
C ALA A 10 19.43 24.23 -50.58
N ALA A 11 18.18 24.43 -50.15
CA ALA A 11 17.82 24.55 -48.75
C ALA A 11 17.78 23.15 -48.11
N LEU A 12 18.68 22.87 -47.19
CA LEU A 12 18.61 21.68 -46.31
C LEU A 12 17.58 21.98 -45.21
N ALA A 13 16.45 21.31 -45.28
CA ALA A 13 15.51 21.26 -44.15
C ALA A 13 16.01 20.23 -43.15
N THR A 14 16.47 20.68 -41.98
CA THR A 14 16.78 19.81 -40.82
C THR A 14 15.47 19.44 -40.13
N LEU A 15 15.06 18.20 -40.29
CA LEU A 15 13.99 17.61 -39.48
C LEU A 15 14.54 17.38 -38.06
N SER A 16 14.23 18.27 -37.14
CA SER A 16 14.44 18.01 -35.72
C SER A 16 13.33 17.07 -35.21
N SER A 17 13.66 15.81 -35.05
CA SER A 17 12.82 14.85 -34.34
C SER A 17 12.84 15.21 -32.83
N ALA A 18 11.76 15.80 -32.34
CA ALA A 18 11.54 15.88 -30.90
C ALA A 18 11.30 14.48 -30.36
N LEU A 19 12.24 13.95 -29.64
CA LEU A 19 12.03 12.76 -28.80
C LEU A 19 11.01 13.13 -27.73
N PRO A 20 10.01 12.29 -27.44
CA PRO A 20 9.15 12.51 -26.30
C PRO A 20 10.04 12.49 -25.04
N THR A 21 10.06 13.59 -24.33
CA THR A 21 10.62 13.64 -22.98
C THR A 21 9.84 12.61 -22.15
N PRO A 22 10.49 11.66 -21.45
CA PRO A 22 9.77 10.87 -20.48
C PRO A 22 9.12 11.86 -19.50
N THR A 23 7.80 11.83 -19.42
CA THR A 23 7.10 12.46 -18.30
C THR A 23 7.65 11.74 -17.08
N ASP A 24 8.47 12.45 -16.32
CA ASP A 24 8.83 12.08 -14.98
C ASP A 24 7.52 12.01 -14.19
N ASP A 25 6.95 10.81 -14.11
CA ASP A 25 6.03 10.46 -13.03
C ASP A 25 6.86 10.54 -11.75
N SER A 26 7.18 11.79 -11.38
CA SER A 26 7.66 12.08 -10.06
C SER A 26 6.62 11.54 -9.10
N VAL A 27 6.87 10.32 -8.60
CA VAL A 27 6.25 9.83 -7.37
C VAL A 27 6.41 10.99 -6.39
N VAL A 28 5.33 11.76 -6.21
CA VAL A 28 5.27 12.79 -5.19
C VAL A 28 5.52 12.03 -3.89
N ARG A 29 6.77 12.03 -3.43
CA ARG A 29 7.09 11.68 -2.06
C ARG A 29 6.26 12.64 -1.24
N ARG A 30 5.14 12.20 -0.77
CA ARG A 30 4.43 12.88 0.29
C ARG A 30 5.37 12.78 1.48
N ASP A 31 5.79 13.92 2.02
CA ASP A 31 6.62 14.03 3.24
C ASP A 31 5.80 13.58 4.48
N GLY A 32 4.99 12.56 4.35
CA GLY A 32 4.14 11.94 5.36
C GLY A 32 4.28 10.43 5.33
N GLY A 33 4.05 9.77 6.46
CA GLY A 33 4.05 8.32 6.56
C GLY A 33 2.94 7.66 5.74
N GLY A 34 2.89 6.34 5.75
CA GLY A 34 1.93 5.55 5.00
C GLY A 34 2.21 4.06 5.08
N VAL A 35 1.42 3.27 4.38
CA VAL A 35 1.61 1.83 4.30
C VAL A 35 1.75 1.36 2.86
N THR A 36 2.69 0.44 2.64
CA THR A 36 2.83 -0.36 1.42
C THR A 36 2.48 -1.79 1.76
N ILE A 37 1.48 -2.36 1.10
CA ILE A 37 1.04 -3.75 1.27
C ILE A 37 1.53 -4.55 0.08
N ILE A 38 2.25 -5.63 0.32
CA ILE A 38 2.86 -6.50 -0.70
C ILE A 38 2.23 -7.89 -0.60
N ASN A 39 1.69 -8.38 -1.70
CA ASN A 39 1.13 -9.71 -1.82
C ASN A 39 2.18 -10.71 -2.32
N ASN A 40 2.76 -11.51 -1.42
CA ASN A 40 3.67 -12.60 -1.77
C ASN A 40 2.97 -13.94 -1.99
N LEU A 41 1.63 -14.00 -1.85
CA LEU A 41 0.88 -15.23 -2.09
C LEU A 41 0.91 -15.60 -3.59
N ASP A 42 0.64 -16.88 -3.86
CA ASP A 42 0.44 -17.41 -5.22
C ASP A 42 -0.95 -17.08 -5.80
N SER A 43 -1.76 -16.33 -5.04
CA SER A 43 -3.11 -15.92 -5.42
C SER A 43 -3.27 -14.40 -5.37
N THR A 44 -4.21 -13.88 -6.16
CA THR A 44 -4.56 -12.47 -6.14
C THR A 44 -5.20 -12.09 -4.80
N VAL A 45 -4.82 -10.90 -4.28
CA VAL A 45 -5.46 -10.25 -3.14
C VAL A 45 -6.15 -8.98 -3.63
N TYR A 46 -7.31 -8.71 -3.09
CA TYR A 46 -8.07 -7.49 -3.32
C TYR A 46 -8.02 -6.62 -2.08
N ALA A 47 -7.90 -5.30 -2.26
CA ALA A 47 -7.81 -4.34 -1.18
C ALA A 47 -8.87 -3.24 -1.32
N TRP A 48 -9.44 -2.84 -0.19
CA TRP A 48 -10.35 -1.69 -0.08
C TRP A 48 -9.93 -0.86 1.12
N SER A 49 -9.86 0.45 0.95
CA SER A 49 -9.68 1.36 2.06
C SER A 49 -11.04 1.88 2.52
N VAL A 50 -11.37 1.61 3.77
CA VAL A 50 -12.70 1.81 4.33
C VAL A 50 -12.68 2.88 5.41
N THR A 51 -13.50 3.90 5.20
CA THR A 51 -13.85 4.95 6.17
C THR A 51 -15.34 4.82 6.52
N ASP A 52 -16.09 5.92 6.52
CA ASP A 52 -17.57 5.95 6.37
C ASP A 52 -18.00 5.47 4.97
N ARG A 53 -17.07 5.35 4.03
CA ARG A 53 -17.25 4.87 2.66
C ARG A 53 -16.21 3.81 2.33
N VAL A 54 -16.57 2.93 1.42
CA VAL A 54 -15.65 1.95 0.85
C VAL A 54 -15.03 2.54 -0.42
N SER A 55 -13.69 2.50 -0.53
CA SER A 55 -12.99 2.89 -1.76
C SER A 55 -13.28 1.95 -2.92
N ASP A 56 -12.84 2.33 -4.11
CA ASP A 56 -12.73 1.38 -5.23
C ASP A 56 -11.82 0.21 -4.85
N MET A 57 -12.10 -0.94 -5.45
CA MET A 57 -11.32 -2.16 -5.25
C MET A 57 -9.98 -2.06 -5.98
N HIS A 58 -8.89 -2.33 -5.27
CA HIS A 58 -7.56 -2.47 -5.83
C HIS A 58 -7.18 -3.95 -5.94
N THR A 59 -6.43 -4.30 -6.99
CA THR A 59 -5.99 -5.67 -7.24
C THR A 59 -4.49 -5.78 -7.03
N LEU A 60 -4.08 -6.62 -6.09
CA LEU A 60 -2.70 -6.99 -5.84
C LEU A 60 -2.45 -8.35 -6.48
N SER A 61 -1.75 -8.37 -7.62
CA SER A 61 -1.41 -9.61 -8.32
C SER A 61 -0.60 -10.55 -7.44
N ALA A 62 -0.72 -11.85 -7.68
CA ALA A 62 0.12 -12.86 -7.05
C ALA A 62 1.62 -12.56 -7.23
N GLY A 63 2.43 -12.91 -6.24
CA GLY A 63 3.88 -12.86 -6.34
C GLY A 63 4.48 -11.45 -6.42
N GLY A 64 3.97 -10.48 -5.66
CA GLY A 64 4.58 -9.15 -5.52
C GLY A 64 3.69 -7.97 -5.92
N GLY A 65 2.43 -8.20 -6.27
CA GLY A 65 1.48 -7.10 -6.45
C GLY A 65 1.36 -6.28 -5.17
N ASN A 66 1.18 -4.95 -5.30
CA ASN A 66 1.18 -4.08 -4.14
C ASN A 66 0.07 -3.03 -4.17
N TYR A 67 -0.23 -2.50 -3.00
CA TYR A 67 -1.10 -1.36 -2.74
C TYR A 67 -0.37 -0.36 -1.85
N GLN A 68 -0.56 0.92 -2.07
CA GLN A 68 0.05 1.98 -1.27
C GLN A 68 -0.99 3.03 -0.85
N GLU A 69 -0.94 3.42 0.42
CA GLU A 69 -1.76 4.50 0.96
C GLU A 69 -0.93 5.39 1.90
N GLY A 70 -0.96 6.71 1.67
CA GLY A 70 -0.48 7.69 2.65
C GLY A 70 -1.53 7.91 3.73
N TRP A 71 -1.10 8.32 4.94
CA TRP A 71 -2.04 8.58 6.02
C TRP A 71 -3.08 9.62 5.61
N ARG A 72 -4.30 9.37 6.00
CA ARG A 72 -5.43 10.27 5.84
C ARG A 72 -6.34 10.19 7.06
N THR A 73 -7.14 11.18 7.27
CA THR A 73 -8.15 11.22 8.33
C THR A 73 -9.51 10.80 7.78
N ASN A 74 -10.33 10.20 8.62
CA ASN A 74 -11.74 10.00 8.35
C ASN A 74 -12.52 11.22 8.83
N ASP A 75 -13.45 11.73 8.02
CA ASP A 75 -14.23 12.94 8.32
C ASP A 75 -15.03 12.86 9.63
N ASN A 76 -15.38 11.65 10.05
CA ASN A 76 -16.09 11.40 11.32
C ASN A 76 -15.16 11.24 12.53
N GLY A 77 -13.84 11.38 12.34
CA GLY A 77 -12.82 11.18 13.38
C GLY A 77 -12.53 9.73 13.74
N GLY A 78 -13.15 8.75 13.06
CA GLY A 78 -12.89 7.33 13.25
C GLY A 78 -11.65 6.83 12.54
N GLY A 79 -11.29 5.57 12.81
CA GLY A 79 -10.21 4.88 12.13
C GLY A 79 -10.49 4.61 10.65
N ILE A 80 -9.44 4.21 9.95
CA ILE A 80 -9.48 3.74 8.57
C ILE A 80 -9.02 2.28 8.58
N SER A 81 -9.77 1.42 7.90
CA SER A 81 -9.44 0.00 7.76
C SER A 81 -9.12 -0.32 6.31
N ILE A 82 -7.89 -0.77 6.04
CA ILE A 82 -7.54 -1.35 4.75
C ILE A 82 -7.85 -2.84 4.82
N LYS A 83 -8.94 -3.23 4.16
CA LYS A 83 -9.45 -4.60 4.14
C LYS A 83 -8.83 -5.37 2.98
N LEU A 84 -8.36 -6.58 3.27
CA LEU A 84 -7.67 -7.46 2.34
C LEU A 84 -8.41 -8.79 2.26
N SER A 85 -8.70 -9.27 1.06
CA SER A 85 -9.38 -10.55 0.83
C SER A 85 -8.85 -11.22 -0.43
N THR A 86 -8.90 -12.53 -0.49
CA THR A 86 -8.63 -13.31 -1.72
C THR A 86 -9.86 -13.41 -2.64
N THR A 87 -10.99 -12.82 -2.22
CA THR A 87 -12.21 -12.73 -3.01
C THR A 87 -12.64 -11.29 -3.20
N GLN A 88 -13.39 -11.00 -4.28
CA GLN A 88 -13.91 -9.66 -4.56
C GLN A 88 -15.09 -9.26 -3.64
N GLU A 89 -15.49 -10.10 -2.70
CA GLU A 89 -16.69 -9.92 -1.89
C GLU A 89 -16.40 -9.52 -0.44
N GLN A 90 -15.18 -9.12 -0.09
CA GLN A 90 -14.75 -8.79 1.28
C GLN A 90 -15.13 -9.89 2.29
N LYS A 91 -14.85 -11.14 1.97
CA LYS A 91 -14.99 -12.30 2.85
C LYS A 91 -13.63 -12.78 3.31
N ASP A 92 -13.53 -13.33 4.51
CA ASP A 92 -12.29 -13.83 5.07
C ASP A 92 -11.21 -12.73 5.06
N VAL A 93 -11.44 -11.68 5.85
CA VAL A 93 -10.76 -10.39 5.70
C VAL A 93 -9.66 -10.23 6.73
N LEU A 94 -8.42 -10.03 6.27
CA LEU A 94 -7.33 -9.45 7.05
C LEU A 94 -7.41 -7.93 6.96
N GLN A 95 -7.18 -7.20 8.06
CA GLN A 95 -7.29 -5.75 8.09
C GLN A 95 -6.01 -5.12 8.63
N PHE A 96 -5.53 -4.08 7.95
CA PHE A 96 -4.58 -3.12 8.50
C PHE A 96 -5.40 -1.88 8.89
N GLU A 97 -5.46 -1.58 10.16
CA GLU A 97 -6.28 -0.49 10.67
C GLU A 97 -5.39 0.63 11.20
N TYR A 98 -5.78 1.88 10.98
CA TYR A 98 -5.03 3.01 11.49
C TYR A 98 -5.90 4.22 11.80
N THR A 99 -5.42 5.05 12.75
CA THR A 99 -6.01 6.34 13.10
C THR A 99 -4.89 7.36 13.29
N GLN A 100 -4.96 8.44 12.54
CA GLN A 100 -4.08 9.59 12.74
C GLN A 100 -4.61 10.45 13.89
N ASN A 101 -3.74 10.75 14.86
CA ASN A 101 -4.02 11.68 15.94
C ASN A 101 -2.78 12.52 16.24
N ASP A 102 -2.83 13.81 15.89
CA ASP A 102 -1.71 14.73 15.95
C ASP A 102 -0.44 14.17 15.29
N ASP A 103 0.66 14.07 16.01
CA ASP A 103 1.96 13.57 15.54
C ASP A 103 2.11 12.05 15.68
N THR A 104 1.03 11.32 15.94
CA THR A 104 1.03 9.88 16.14
C THR A 104 0.10 9.18 15.17
N ILE A 105 0.57 8.09 14.57
CA ILE A 105 -0.25 7.12 13.87
C ILE A 105 -0.45 5.91 14.79
N TYR A 106 -1.70 5.69 15.21
CA TYR A 106 -2.11 4.45 15.89
C TYR A 106 -2.50 3.43 14.85
N TRP A 107 -2.07 2.20 15.03
CA TRP A 107 -2.31 1.14 14.05
C TRP A 107 -2.37 -0.24 14.69
N ASP A 108 -2.99 -1.16 14.01
CA ASP A 108 -3.03 -2.58 14.36
C ASP A 108 -3.27 -3.46 13.14
N MET A 109 -3.07 -4.78 13.35
CA MET A 109 -3.55 -5.81 12.45
C MET A 109 -4.78 -6.47 13.06
N SER A 110 -5.86 -6.64 12.27
CA SER A 110 -7.09 -7.26 12.75
C SER A 110 -7.43 -8.52 11.94
N CYS A 111 -7.62 -9.61 12.66
CA CYS A 111 -8.03 -10.93 12.16
C CYS A 111 -9.48 -11.27 12.53
N ILE A 112 -10.25 -10.32 13.09
CA ILE A 112 -11.59 -10.55 13.63
C ILE A 112 -12.55 -11.10 12.57
N ASP A 113 -12.43 -10.62 11.34
CA ASP A 113 -13.27 -11.02 10.20
C ASP A 113 -12.66 -12.15 9.38
N MET A 114 -11.61 -12.81 9.88
CA MET A 114 -10.99 -13.96 9.22
C MET A 114 -11.69 -15.28 9.60
N SER A 115 -11.75 -16.19 8.63
CA SER A 115 -12.19 -17.56 8.89
C SER A 115 -11.09 -18.37 9.58
N PRO A 116 -11.43 -19.46 10.31
CA PRO A 116 -10.42 -20.34 10.92
C PRO A 116 -9.44 -20.94 9.91
N ASP A 117 -9.86 -21.09 8.66
CA ASP A 117 -9.07 -21.66 7.55
C ASP A 117 -8.50 -20.60 6.59
N SER A 118 -8.40 -19.35 7.05
CA SER A 118 -7.94 -18.21 6.23
C SER A 118 -6.62 -18.51 5.51
N VAL A 119 -6.55 -18.07 4.26
CA VAL A 119 -5.29 -18.09 3.48
C VAL A 119 -4.23 -17.23 4.16
N PHE A 120 -4.62 -16.12 4.79
CA PHE A 120 -3.71 -15.23 5.51
C PHE A 120 -3.10 -15.93 6.74
N THR A 121 -3.88 -16.68 7.52
CA THR A 121 -3.35 -17.50 8.61
C THR A 121 -2.42 -18.59 8.09
N LYS A 122 -2.79 -19.29 7.01
CA LYS A 122 -1.97 -20.36 6.45
C LYS A 122 -0.60 -19.92 5.96
N ASN A 123 -0.50 -18.70 5.44
CA ASN A 123 0.73 -18.17 4.85
C ASN A 123 1.45 -17.15 5.73
N GLY A 124 0.82 -16.69 6.81
CA GLY A 124 1.35 -15.66 7.66
C GLY A 124 1.32 -14.26 7.06
N PHE A 125 1.64 -13.27 7.88
CA PHE A 125 1.82 -11.88 7.48
C PHE A 125 2.74 -11.16 8.47
N ALA A 126 3.42 -10.13 8.00
CA ALA A 126 4.28 -9.31 8.86
C ALA A 126 4.19 -7.85 8.50
N VAL A 127 4.28 -6.98 9.50
CA VAL A 127 4.36 -5.51 9.37
C VAL A 127 5.69 -5.03 9.89
N GLU A 128 6.39 -4.26 9.09
CA GLU A 128 7.68 -3.66 9.44
C GLU A 128 7.58 -2.13 9.32
N PRO A 129 7.68 -1.38 10.43
CA PRO A 129 7.77 0.07 10.40
C PRO A 129 9.18 0.52 10.00
N SER A 130 9.30 1.71 9.38
CA SER A 130 10.58 2.31 9.02
C SER A 130 11.50 2.61 10.19
N HIS A 131 10.92 2.75 11.39
CA HIS A 131 11.62 2.99 12.65
C HIS A 131 11.01 2.13 13.75
N ILE A 132 11.75 1.12 14.19
CA ILE A 132 11.30 0.22 15.27
C ILE A 132 11.65 0.83 16.63
N THR A 133 10.65 0.93 17.51
CA THR A 133 10.80 1.35 18.91
C THR A 133 9.94 0.45 19.79
N GLU A 134 10.00 0.66 21.12
CA GLU A 134 9.14 -0.08 22.07
C GLU A 134 7.64 0.15 21.80
N THR A 135 7.25 1.36 21.43
CA THR A 135 5.83 1.71 21.11
C THR A 135 5.46 1.51 19.64
N CYS A 136 6.45 1.34 18.78
CA CYS A 136 6.31 1.13 17.35
C CYS A 136 7.03 -0.15 16.92
N PRO A 137 6.58 -1.34 17.35
CA PRO A 137 7.24 -2.60 17.07
C PRO A 137 6.94 -3.07 15.65
N SER A 138 7.69 -4.06 15.18
CA SER A 138 7.25 -4.92 14.07
C SER A 138 6.25 -5.95 14.59
N VAL A 139 5.35 -6.41 13.71
CA VAL A 139 4.38 -7.49 13.96
C VAL A 139 4.68 -8.65 13.03
N ASN A 140 4.69 -9.88 13.55
CA ASN A 140 4.97 -11.07 12.75
C ASN A 140 4.08 -12.25 13.16
N CYS A 141 2.99 -12.43 12.42
CA CYS A 141 2.11 -13.58 12.55
C CYS A 141 2.60 -14.70 11.62
N HIS A 142 3.23 -15.72 12.18
CA HIS A 142 3.83 -16.81 11.41
C HIS A 142 2.79 -17.66 10.67
N ALA A 143 3.21 -18.29 9.59
CA ALA A 143 2.38 -19.22 8.84
C ALA A 143 1.82 -20.35 9.74
N GLY A 144 0.50 -20.51 9.75
CA GLY A 144 -0.22 -21.49 10.58
C GLY A 144 -0.53 -21.01 12.01
N ASP A 145 -0.14 -19.81 12.40
CA ASP A 145 -0.46 -19.27 13.72
C ASP A 145 -1.90 -18.76 13.78
N THR A 146 -2.77 -19.53 14.40
CA THR A 146 -4.19 -19.20 14.60
C THR A 146 -4.44 -18.34 15.84
N HIS A 147 -3.40 -18.02 16.62
CA HIS A 147 -3.49 -17.29 17.87
C HIS A 147 -2.41 -16.21 18.00
N CYS A 148 -2.08 -15.54 16.89
CA CYS A 148 -1.10 -14.47 16.86
C CYS A 148 -1.43 -13.39 17.89
N ALA A 149 -0.63 -13.30 18.95
CA ALA A 149 -0.84 -12.35 20.04
C ALA A 149 -0.58 -10.89 19.64
N GLU A 150 0.02 -10.67 18.48
CA GLU A 150 0.36 -9.35 17.95
C GLU A 150 -0.75 -8.77 17.06
N ALA A 151 -1.90 -9.47 16.93
CA ALA A 151 -3.05 -9.03 16.14
C ALA A 151 -4.35 -9.14 16.93
N TYR A 152 -5.34 -8.33 16.59
CA TYR A 152 -6.69 -8.48 17.11
C TYR A 152 -7.33 -9.78 16.62
N LEU A 153 -7.63 -10.68 17.53
CA LEU A 153 -8.43 -11.90 17.31
C LEU A 153 -9.85 -11.71 17.84
N GLN A 154 -10.03 -10.78 18.78
CA GLN A 154 -11.30 -10.41 19.40
C GLN A 154 -11.41 -8.89 19.52
N PRO A 155 -12.64 -8.32 19.58
CA PRO A 155 -12.85 -6.86 19.61
C PRO A 155 -12.25 -6.10 20.83
N LYS A 156 -11.63 -6.78 21.78
CA LYS A 156 -11.05 -6.19 23.00
C LYS A 156 -9.58 -6.51 23.21
N ASP A 157 -8.89 -6.89 22.14
CA ASP A 157 -7.46 -7.19 22.19
C ASP A 157 -6.62 -5.89 22.05
N ASP A 158 -6.99 -4.85 22.83
CA ASP A 158 -6.42 -3.49 22.73
C ASP A 158 -4.89 -3.46 22.95
N HIS A 159 -4.30 -4.54 23.49
CA HIS A 159 -2.85 -4.71 23.60
C HIS A 159 -2.14 -4.84 22.25
N ALA A 160 -2.87 -5.18 21.19
CA ALA A 160 -2.35 -5.27 19.82
C ALA A 160 -2.31 -3.92 19.08
N THR A 161 -2.82 -2.83 19.69
CA THR A 161 -2.71 -1.48 19.14
C THR A 161 -1.34 -0.89 19.46
N HIS A 162 -0.70 -0.31 18.44
CA HIS A 162 0.61 0.33 18.54
C HIS A 162 0.52 1.81 18.15
N GLY A 163 1.48 2.63 18.65
CA GLY A 163 1.60 4.05 18.32
C GLY A 163 2.99 4.37 17.77
N CYS A 164 3.04 4.96 16.58
CA CYS A 164 4.27 5.34 15.91
C CYS A 164 4.27 6.84 15.58
N PRO A 165 5.44 7.48 15.37
CA PRO A 165 5.50 8.81 14.79
C PRO A 165 4.74 8.89 13.46
N ILE A 166 4.10 10.03 13.19
CA ILE A 166 3.22 10.20 12.02
C ILE A 166 3.93 10.05 10.67
N ASP A 167 5.24 10.28 10.63
CA ASP A 167 6.08 10.14 9.45
C ASP A 167 6.55 8.68 9.20
N THR A 168 6.16 7.74 10.08
CA THR A 168 6.47 6.31 9.91
C THR A 168 5.84 5.77 8.64
N THR A 169 6.64 5.04 7.86
CA THR A 169 6.16 4.22 6.74
C THR A 169 6.16 2.76 7.17
N PHE A 170 5.13 2.03 6.75
CA PHE A 170 5.01 0.60 7.03
C PHE A 170 5.11 -0.23 5.77
N THR A 171 5.69 -1.41 5.89
CA THR A 171 5.60 -2.46 4.87
C THR A 171 4.86 -3.64 5.47
N LEU A 172 3.63 -3.89 5.00
CA LEU A 172 2.89 -5.11 5.28
C LEU A 172 3.19 -6.14 4.17
N ARG A 173 3.71 -7.30 4.55
CA ARG A 173 3.90 -8.45 3.65
C ARG A 173 2.88 -9.52 3.97
N ILE A 174 2.16 -9.99 2.97
CA ILE A 174 1.21 -11.10 3.07
C ILE A 174 1.89 -12.32 2.44
N GLY A 175 2.00 -13.41 3.21
CA GLY A 175 2.80 -14.59 2.83
C GLY A 175 4.26 -14.39 3.21
N ASN A 176 4.68 -14.99 4.30
CA ASN A 176 6.05 -14.94 4.88
C ASN A 176 6.81 -16.22 4.56
#